data_ef8d5b2caa97bcab17d42e0e8b0384ab
#
_entry.id   ef8d5b2caa97bcab17d42e0e8b0384ab
#
_cell.length_a   1.000
_cell.length_b   1.000
_cell.length_c   1.000
_cell.angle_alpha   90.00
_cell.angle_beta   90.00
_cell.angle_gamma   90.00
#
_symmetry.space_group_name_H-M   'P 1'
#
loop_
_entity.id
_entity.type
_entity.pdbx_description
1 polymer ?
#
loop_
_entity_poly.entity_id
_entity_poly.type
_entity_poly.pdbx_seq_one_letter_code
_entity_poly.pdbx_strand_id
1 'polypeptide(L)'
;MKPKYLLGGSLLLMAVAVVIIQGLASNAQYFLTIGQLRDRSEMQGQNVRVSGSVIGDSIQFDAQTLRLEFQIVDSVEQIGVQPPLTIAYEGPKPELLEDHAQAIIEGRLGPDGTFQADTLLLKCPTR
;
A
#
# COMPACT_ATOMS: atom_id res chain seq x y z
N MET A 1 -15.64 4.95 -48.68
CA MET A 1 -14.58 5.56 -47.86
C MET A 1 -13.22 5.26 -48.46
N LYS A 2 -12.38 6.26 -48.50
CA LYS A 2 -11.03 6.07 -49.00
C LYS A 2 -10.18 5.31 -47.96
N PRO A 3 -9.39 4.31 -48.35
CA PRO A 3 -8.65 3.51 -47.42
C PRO A 3 -7.63 4.28 -46.58
N LYS A 4 -7.15 5.43 -47.10
CA LYS A 4 -6.21 6.27 -46.35
C LYS A 4 -6.83 6.85 -45.06
N TYR A 5 -8.12 7.13 -45.05
CA TYR A 5 -8.80 7.64 -43.86
C TYR A 5 -9.04 6.54 -42.86
N LEU A 6 -9.29 5.31 -43.33
CA LEU A 6 -9.43 4.15 -42.47
C LEU A 6 -8.11 3.82 -41.75
N LEU A 7 -6.99 3.89 -42.47
CA LEU A 7 -5.68 3.65 -41.89
C LEU A 7 -5.33 4.71 -40.84
N GLY A 8 -5.58 5.98 -41.13
CA GLY A 8 -5.35 7.07 -40.19
C GLY A 8 -6.21 6.97 -38.94
N GLY A 9 -7.49 6.65 -39.12
CA GLY A 9 -8.41 6.45 -37.98
C GLY A 9 -8.04 5.27 -37.14
N SER A 10 -7.65 4.15 -37.76
CA SER A 10 -7.20 2.96 -37.03
C SER A 10 -5.95 3.24 -36.23
N LEU A 11 -4.98 3.94 -36.80
CA LEU A 11 -3.75 4.30 -36.10
C LEU A 11 -4.03 5.19 -34.91
N LEU A 12 -4.92 6.17 -35.08
CA LEU A 12 -5.31 7.08 -34.01
C LEU A 12 -5.98 6.33 -32.86
N LEU A 13 -6.90 5.42 -33.18
CA LEU A 13 -7.58 4.62 -32.16
C LEU A 13 -6.60 3.73 -31.41
N MET A 14 -5.63 3.14 -32.11
CA MET A 14 -4.60 2.32 -31.47
C MET A 14 -3.74 3.17 -30.51
N ALA A 15 -3.35 4.37 -30.93
CA ALA A 15 -2.55 5.26 -30.10
C ALA A 15 -3.30 5.66 -28.82
N VAL A 16 -4.59 6.00 -28.95
CA VAL A 16 -5.43 6.36 -27.81
C VAL A 16 -5.58 5.16 -26.85
N ALA A 17 -5.80 3.96 -27.40
CA ALA A 17 -5.93 2.75 -26.60
C ALA A 17 -4.65 2.47 -25.80
N VAL A 18 -3.48 2.63 -26.41
CA VAL A 18 -2.20 2.42 -25.73
C VAL A 18 -2.02 3.41 -24.59
N VAL A 19 -2.35 4.69 -24.81
CA VAL A 19 -2.25 5.70 -23.75
C VAL A 19 -3.18 5.41 -22.60
N ILE A 20 -4.41 4.97 -22.86
CA ILE A 20 -5.37 4.62 -21.83
C ILE A 20 -4.86 3.42 -21.02
N ILE A 21 -4.37 2.38 -21.67
CA ILE A 21 -3.86 1.18 -21.01
C ILE A 21 -2.68 1.53 -20.11
N GLN A 22 -1.73 2.32 -20.61
CA GLN A 22 -0.57 2.73 -19.81
C GLN A 22 -0.97 3.60 -18.63
N GLY A 23 -1.92 4.51 -18.84
CA GLY A 23 -2.42 5.36 -17.75
C GLY A 23 -3.09 4.57 -16.65
N LEU A 24 -3.91 3.59 -17.00
CA LEU A 24 -4.56 2.73 -16.01
C LEU A 24 -3.55 1.85 -15.28
N ALA A 25 -2.57 1.31 -15.99
CA ALA A 25 -1.55 0.45 -15.40
C ALA A 25 -0.66 1.20 -14.42
N SER A 26 -0.30 2.44 -14.74
CA SER A 26 0.58 3.25 -13.87
C SER A 26 -0.14 3.80 -12.65
N ASN A 27 -1.45 4.00 -12.73
CA ASN A 27 -2.24 4.52 -11.62
C ASN A 27 -2.88 3.43 -10.76
N ALA A 28 -2.84 2.18 -11.21
CA ALA A 28 -3.40 1.07 -10.46
C ALA A 28 -2.47 0.72 -9.30
N GLN A 29 -2.73 1.32 -8.14
CA GLN A 29 -2.09 0.89 -6.92
C GLN A 29 -2.79 -0.36 -6.43
N TYR A 30 -2.03 -1.44 -6.27
CA TYR A 30 -2.57 -2.69 -5.78
C TYR A 30 -2.91 -2.55 -4.30
N PHE A 31 -4.17 -2.77 -3.98
CA PHE A 31 -4.62 -2.82 -2.59
C PHE A 31 -4.52 -4.26 -2.12
N LEU A 32 -3.54 -4.52 -1.25
CA LEU A 32 -3.20 -5.87 -0.83
C LEU A 32 -3.47 -6.07 0.65
N THR A 33 -3.88 -7.28 1.02
CA THR A 33 -3.83 -7.72 2.41
C THR A 33 -2.40 -8.13 2.76
N ILE A 34 -2.12 -8.25 4.05
CA ILE A 34 -0.79 -8.68 4.52
C ILE A 34 -0.44 -10.06 3.99
N GLY A 35 -1.41 -10.98 4.01
CA GLY A 35 -1.20 -12.32 3.48
C GLY A 35 -0.86 -12.32 1.99
N GLN A 36 -1.58 -11.51 1.21
CA GLN A 36 -1.31 -11.39 -0.23
C GLN A 36 0.06 -10.78 -0.50
N LEU A 37 0.46 -9.80 0.29
CA LEU A 37 1.77 -9.17 0.14
C LEU A 37 2.90 -10.18 0.37
N ARG A 38 2.76 -11.03 1.37
CA ARG A 38 3.77 -12.04 1.67
C ARG A 38 3.85 -13.13 0.62
N ASP A 39 2.70 -13.52 0.06
CA ASP A 39 2.64 -14.55 -0.96
C ASP A 39 3.23 -14.09 -2.29
N ARG A 40 3.34 -12.78 -2.50
CA ARG A 40 3.81 -12.19 -3.75
C ARG A 40 5.18 -11.55 -3.55
N SER A 41 6.21 -12.39 -3.48
CA SER A 41 7.58 -11.91 -3.32
C SER A 41 8.04 -11.02 -4.49
N GLU A 42 7.45 -11.18 -5.67
CA GLU A 42 7.75 -10.33 -6.82
C GLU A 42 7.30 -8.88 -6.62
N MET A 43 6.46 -8.62 -5.62
CA MET A 43 6.00 -7.27 -5.30
C MET A 43 6.98 -6.48 -4.43
N GLN A 44 8.07 -7.10 -3.98
CA GLN A 44 9.10 -6.39 -3.24
C GLN A 44 9.68 -5.24 -4.07
N GLY A 45 9.81 -4.08 -3.43
CA GLY A 45 10.33 -2.89 -4.10
C GLY A 45 9.31 -2.12 -4.92
N GLN A 46 8.10 -2.63 -5.08
CA GLN A 46 7.02 -1.92 -5.78
C GLN A 46 6.16 -1.15 -4.80
N ASN A 47 5.64 0.00 -5.24
CA ASN A 47 4.69 0.76 -4.45
C ASN A 47 3.36 0.02 -4.40
N VAL A 48 2.95 -0.31 -3.18
CA VAL A 48 1.69 -1.00 -2.94
C VAL A 48 0.96 -0.33 -1.79
N ARG A 49 -0.34 -0.55 -1.71
CA ARG A 49 -1.18 -0.08 -0.62
C ARG A 49 -1.63 -1.27 0.19
N VAL A 50 -1.37 -1.23 1.49
CA VAL A 50 -1.71 -2.30 2.43
C VAL A 50 -2.62 -1.72 3.50
N SER A 51 -3.64 -2.48 3.88
CA SER A 51 -4.50 -2.10 5.00
C SER A 51 -4.46 -3.17 6.08
N GLY A 52 -4.62 -2.74 7.31
CA GLY A 52 -4.64 -3.65 8.44
C GLY A 52 -5.01 -2.95 9.72
N SER A 53 -5.09 -3.73 10.79
CA SER A 53 -5.38 -3.23 12.13
C SER A 53 -4.08 -3.11 12.92
N VAL A 54 -3.90 -1.98 13.57
CA VAL A 54 -2.70 -1.67 14.35
C VAL A 54 -2.72 -2.45 15.66
N ILE A 55 -1.58 -3.06 15.99
CA ILE A 55 -1.34 -3.66 17.30
C ILE A 55 -0.76 -2.57 18.19
N GLY A 56 -1.55 -2.07 19.15
CA GLY A 56 -1.15 -0.92 19.96
C GLY A 56 0.12 -1.15 20.75
N ASP A 57 0.30 -2.35 21.30
CA ASP A 57 1.48 -2.69 22.10
C ASP A 57 2.78 -2.68 21.28
N SER A 58 2.68 -2.71 19.95
CA SER A 58 3.85 -2.72 19.06
C SER A 58 4.33 -1.32 18.69
N ILE A 59 3.59 -0.28 19.04
CA ILE A 59 3.91 1.09 18.63
C ILE A 59 5.16 1.57 19.35
N GLN A 60 6.18 1.95 18.57
CA GLN A 60 7.43 2.51 19.07
C GLN A 60 7.72 3.78 18.29
N PHE A 61 7.86 4.89 19.00
CA PHE A 61 8.12 6.18 18.40
C PHE A 61 9.36 6.82 19.02
N ASP A 62 10.31 7.20 18.17
CA ASP A 62 11.50 7.93 18.58
C ASP A 62 11.34 9.39 18.17
N ALA A 63 11.13 10.26 19.15
CA ALA A 63 10.91 11.68 18.90
C ALA A 63 12.17 12.40 18.41
N GLN A 64 13.35 11.85 18.67
CA GLN A 64 14.60 12.47 18.24
C GLN A 64 14.86 12.28 16.75
N THR A 65 14.58 11.06 16.25
CA THR A 65 14.77 10.72 14.85
C THR A 65 13.49 10.81 14.03
N LEU A 66 12.35 11.03 14.68
CA LEU A 66 11.02 11.01 14.08
C LEU A 66 10.74 9.67 13.38
N ARG A 67 11.25 8.60 13.94
CA ARG A 67 11.05 7.26 13.40
C ARG A 67 9.93 6.57 14.17
N LEU A 68 8.93 6.14 13.44
CA LEU A 68 7.79 5.43 13.98
C LEU A 68 7.79 4.01 13.45
N GLU A 69 7.68 3.05 14.35
CA GLU A 69 7.54 1.63 13.99
C GLU A 69 6.33 1.05 14.72
N PHE A 70 5.56 0.25 14.00
CA PHE A 70 4.44 -0.47 14.58
C PHE A 70 4.13 -1.69 13.73
N GLN A 71 3.30 -2.56 14.25
CA GLN A 71 2.92 -3.79 13.56
C GLN A 71 1.42 -3.78 13.26
N ILE A 72 1.07 -4.36 12.12
CA ILE A 72 -0.33 -4.50 11.70
C ILE A 72 -0.62 -5.96 11.35
N VAL A 73 -1.90 -6.32 11.47
CA VAL A 73 -2.45 -7.59 11.00
C VAL A 73 -3.69 -7.29 10.15
N ASP A 74 -4.17 -8.27 9.40
CA ASP A 74 -5.30 -8.03 8.48
C ASP A 74 -6.57 -7.58 9.19
N SER A 75 -6.81 -8.10 10.40
CA SER A 75 -7.96 -7.69 11.21
C SER A 75 -7.64 -7.87 12.68
N VAL A 76 -8.44 -7.25 13.53
CA VAL A 76 -8.28 -7.38 14.99
C VAL A 76 -8.31 -8.84 15.44
N GLU A 77 -9.11 -9.66 14.78
CA GLU A 77 -9.25 -11.07 15.11
C GLU A 77 -7.98 -11.87 14.83
N GLN A 78 -7.10 -11.34 13.98
CA GLN A 78 -5.84 -11.98 13.63
C GLN A 78 -4.69 -11.65 14.58
N ILE A 79 -4.94 -10.81 15.56
CA ILE A 79 -3.90 -10.46 16.55
C ILE A 79 -3.54 -11.72 17.34
N GLY A 80 -2.25 -12.06 17.33
CA GLY A 80 -1.75 -13.26 17.97
C GLY A 80 -1.87 -14.53 17.14
N VAL A 81 -2.57 -14.50 16.01
CA VAL A 81 -2.77 -15.65 15.11
C VAL A 81 -1.93 -15.50 13.86
N GLN A 82 -2.05 -14.35 13.20
CA GLN A 82 -1.31 -14.06 11.98
C GLN A 82 0.03 -13.41 12.34
N PRO A 83 1.15 -13.80 11.67
CA PRO A 83 2.40 -13.08 11.85
C PRO A 83 2.22 -11.61 11.44
N PRO A 84 2.53 -10.65 12.31
CA PRO A 84 2.32 -9.24 12.00
C PRO A 84 3.32 -8.73 10.98
N LEU A 85 2.92 -7.68 10.25
CA LEU A 85 3.79 -6.97 9.33
C LEU A 85 4.34 -5.74 10.05
N THR A 86 5.65 -5.60 10.10
CA THR A 86 6.31 -4.45 10.70
C THR A 86 6.30 -3.29 9.71
N ILE A 87 5.83 -2.13 10.18
CA ILE A 87 5.77 -0.91 9.39
C ILE A 87 6.77 0.09 9.95
N ALA A 88 7.60 0.66 9.10
CA ALA A 88 8.50 1.73 9.45
C ALA A 88 8.09 3.00 8.72
N TYR A 89 7.90 4.08 9.45
CA TYR A 89 7.46 5.36 8.93
C TYR A 89 8.31 6.48 9.53
N GLU A 90 8.76 7.40 8.70
CA GLU A 90 9.51 8.58 9.15
C GLU A 90 8.61 9.79 9.13
N GLY A 91 8.41 10.41 10.30
CA GLY A 91 7.56 11.57 10.44
C GLY A 91 6.93 11.63 11.83
N PRO A 92 6.14 12.67 12.10
CA PRO A 92 5.50 12.80 13.39
C PRO A 92 4.46 11.70 13.62
N LYS A 93 4.34 11.26 14.86
CA LYS A 93 3.35 10.23 15.23
C LYS A 93 1.94 10.78 15.04
N PRO A 94 1.10 10.14 14.22
CA PRO A 94 -0.29 10.57 14.06
C PRO A 94 -1.08 10.39 15.35
N GLU A 95 -2.00 11.32 15.60
CA GLU A 95 -2.84 11.25 16.79
C GLU A 95 -3.81 10.07 16.79
N LEU A 96 -4.21 9.64 15.60
CA LEU A 96 -5.13 8.51 15.45
C LEU A 96 -4.44 7.15 15.55
N LEU A 97 -3.13 7.13 15.71
CA LEU A 97 -2.38 5.88 15.85
C LEU A 97 -2.59 5.32 17.26
N GLU A 98 -3.48 4.38 17.37
CA GLU A 98 -3.86 3.76 18.63
C GLU A 98 -4.15 2.28 18.41
N ASP A 99 -4.37 1.55 19.51
CA ASP A 99 -4.69 0.13 19.44
C ASP A 99 -5.96 -0.10 18.62
N HIS A 100 -5.92 -1.07 17.71
CA HIS A 100 -7.01 -1.46 16.83
C HIS A 100 -7.39 -0.40 15.79
N ALA A 101 -6.61 0.67 15.64
CA ALA A 101 -6.85 1.62 14.57
C ALA A 101 -6.69 0.94 13.22
N GLN A 102 -7.52 1.34 12.27
CA GLN A 102 -7.39 0.83 10.91
C GLN A 102 -6.39 1.70 10.15
N ALA A 103 -5.33 1.10 9.67
CA ALA A 103 -4.29 1.79 8.93
C ALA A 103 -4.33 1.43 7.46
N ILE A 104 -4.22 2.43 6.61
CA ILE A 104 -4.01 2.27 5.18
C ILE A 104 -2.65 2.86 4.87
N ILE A 105 -1.73 2.03 4.38
CA ILE A 105 -0.33 2.38 4.28
C ILE A 105 0.12 2.19 2.85
N GLU A 106 0.74 3.22 2.30
CA GLU A 106 1.35 3.16 0.98
C GLU A 106 2.85 3.18 1.13
N GLY A 107 3.53 2.30 0.42
CA GLY A 107 4.97 2.21 0.47
C GLY A 107 5.49 0.96 -0.20
N ARG A 108 6.62 0.48 0.27
CA ARG A 108 7.33 -0.65 -0.33
C ARG A 108 7.76 -1.65 0.73
N LEU A 109 7.63 -2.92 0.38
CA LEU A 109 8.16 -4.00 1.22
C LEU A 109 9.66 -4.11 0.99
N GLY A 110 10.44 -4.00 2.07
CA GLY A 110 11.88 -4.17 2.00
C GLY A 110 12.31 -5.62 1.98
N PRO A 111 13.58 -5.89 1.66
CA PRO A 111 14.09 -7.26 1.58
C PRO A 111 14.17 -7.95 2.95
N ASP A 112 14.16 -7.19 4.03
CA ASP A 112 14.18 -7.70 5.40
C ASP A 112 12.79 -8.03 5.94
N GLY A 113 11.75 -7.81 5.14
CA GLY A 113 10.37 -8.04 5.56
C GLY A 113 9.71 -6.85 6.24
N THR A 114 10.42 -5.73 6.39
CA THR A 114 9.87 -4.51 6.95
C THR A 114 9.28 -3.65 5.83
N PHE A 115 8.06 -3.17 6.04
CA PHE A 115 7.38 -2.32 5.06
C PHE A 115 7.74 -0.86 5.31
N GLN A 116 8.37 -0.23 4.32
CA GLN A 116 8.70 1.19 4.39
C GLN A 116 7.53 2.01 3.92
N ALA A 117 6.91 2.73 4.84
CA ALA A 117 5.72 3.52 4.56
C ALA A 117 6.11 4.92 4.08
N ASP A 118 5.56 5.32 2.94
CA ASP A 118 5.67 6.69 2.43
C ASP A 118 4.48 7.53 2.88
N THR A 119 3.30 6.92 2.94
CA THR A 119 2.06 7.57 3.33
C THR A 119 1.32 6.70 4.34
N LEU A 120 0.83 7.33 5.38
CA LEU A 120 0.10 6.65 6.44
C LEU A 120 -1.24 7.34 6.65
N LEU A 121 -2.33 6.62 6.40
CA LEU A 121 -3.69 7.06 6.67
C LEU A 121 -4.29 6.20 7.77
N LEU A 122 -4.88 6.84 8.76
CA LEU A 122 -5.47 6.14 9.89
C LEU A 122 -6.95 6.48 9.99
N LYS A 123 -7.72 5.46 10.34
CA LYS A 123 -9.16 5.62 10.62
C LYS A 123 -9.43 5.13 12.03
N CYS A 124 -10.43 5.74 12.66
CA CYS A 124 -10.88 5.28 13.96
C CYS A 124 -11.37 3.84 13.85
N PRO A 125 -11.15 3.00 14.89
CA PRO A 125 -11.65 1.64 14.86
C PRO A 125 -13.16 1.63 14.67
N THR A 126 -13.63 0.85 13.69
CA THR A 126 -15.05 0.63 13.50
C THR A 126 -15.49 -0.54 14.38
N ARG A 127 -16.57 -0.31 15.08
CA ARG A 127 -17.15 -1.38 15.91
C ARG A 127 -18.09 -2.24 15.08
#